data_6bfb417748c0b0e3ef7eced0a423aea6
#
_entry.id   6bfb417748c0b0e3ef7eced0a423aea6
#
_cell.length_a   1.000
_cell.length_b   1.000
_cell.length_c   1.000
_cell.angle_alpha   90.00
_cell.angle_beta   90.00
_cell.angle_gamma   90.00
#
_symmetry.space_group_name_H-M   'P 1'
#
loop_
_entity.id
_entity.type
_entity.pdbx_description
1 polymer ?
#
loop_
_entity_poly.entity_id
_entity_poly.type
_entity_poly.pdbx_seq_one_letter_code
_entity_poly.pdbx_strand_id
1 'polypeptide(L)'
;MQQFICPFALITLFLQLEYKQTTMKTLTSILRNSAFAVLAAIGITSCSEEQFHINGNISDAKDSTLYFENLGLEGLVVIDSVKLNEEGSFEFSHNKPLSPEFYRLRIANKAISLSVDSTETITVKASYPTMATKYEVSGSEECLRMKELSLMQIDLQNAVYSLDKNQALDYQTKADSMMKLVNAYKNGVKTNYIFKNPRGAASYFALFQTVGNYLIFNPQTNKDDIKAFAAVATSWDVFYPEALRTKNLHNIAIKGINNDRIITYENNKTIDPAKIVESNIIDITMPDNKGNKRSLTDLKGKVVMLDFHVFGMKESPERILIMRELYNKYHDKGFEIYQVSLDANEHFWKQQTANLPWISVRDKDGISSSILAAYNIHSIPEYFLIDRSNGLVSRSQQIEDMEKAIEELL
;
A
#
# COMPACT_ATOMS: atom_id res chain seq x y z
N MET A 1 81.67 -62.95 -4.51
CA MET A 1 80.60 -63.61 -3.79
C MET A 1 79.25 -63.22 -4.47
N GLN A 2 78.83 -64.12 -5.38
CA GLN A 2 77.51 -63.95 -6.00
C GLN A 2 76.45 -64.63 -5.09
N GLN A 3 75.52 -63.80 -4.57
CA GLN A 3 74.38 -64.37 -3.87
C GLN A 3 73.35 -64.80 -4.88
N PHE A 4 73.07 -66.05 -4.97
CA PHE A 4 71.97 -66.64 -5.70
C PHE A 4 70.64 -66.28 -4.97
N ILE A 5 69.79 -65.46 -5.61
CA ILE A 5 68.43 -65.20 -5.15
C ILE A 5 67.61 -66.42 -5.54
N CYS A 6 67.03 -67.05 -4.52
CA CYS A 6 66.25 -68.26 -4.65
C CYS A 6 64.95 -67.96 -5.49
N PRO A 7 64.65 -68.71 -6.54
CA PRO A 7 63.50 -68.47 -7.44
C PRO A 7 62.16 -68.58 -6.74
N PHE A 8 62.09 -69.21 -5.56
CA PHE A 8 60.82 -69.28 -4.73
C PHE A 8 60.42 -67.95 -4.14
N ALA A 9 61.33 -67.05 -3.86
CA ALA A 9 60.99 -65.71 -3.31
C ALA A 9 60.34 -64.79 -4.33
N LEU A 10 60.69 -64.95 -5.63
CA LEU A 10 60.07 -64.17 -6.69
C LEU A 10 58.64 -64.58 -7.02
N ILE A 11 58.36 -65.90 -6.93
CA ILE A 11 56.99 -66.43 -7.20
C ILE A 11 56.06 -66.05 -6.10
N THR A 12 56.44 -66.02 -4.84
CA THR A 12 55.61 -65.55 -3.73
C THR A 12 55.39 -64.06 -3.79
N LEU A 13 56.35 -63.27 -4.22
CA LEU A 13 56.15 -61.81 -4.37
C LEU A 13 55.24 -61.48 -5.57
N PHE A 14 55.29 -62.24 -6.66
CA PHE A 14 54.36 -62.08 -7.79
C PHE A 14 52.91 -62.48 -7.44
N LEU A 15 52.77 -63.58 -6.75
CA LEU A 15 51.43 -64.00 -6.28
C LEU A 15 50.85 -63.05 -5.23
N GLN A 16 51.65 -62.42 -4.39
CA GLN A 16 51.19 -61.39 -3.45
C GLN A 16 50.81 -60.06 -4.17
N LEU A 17 51.55 -59.72 -5.26
CA LEU A 17 51.24 -58.54 -6.05
C LEU A 17 49.98 -58.72 -6.92
N GLU A 18 49.73 -59.89 -7.49
CA GLU A 18 48.50 -60.21 -8.22
C GLU A 18 47.28 -60.27 -7.27
N TYR A 19 47.41 -60.87 -6.08
CA TYR A 19 46.37 -60.90 -5.08
C TYR A 19 46.02 -59.49 -4.59
N LYS A 20 47.00 -58.61 -4.38
CA LYS A 20 46.81 -57.23 -3.99
C LYS A 20 46.18 -56.37 -5.11
N GLN A 21 46.54 -56.63 -6.37
CA GLN A 21 45.92 -55.95 -7.51
C GLN A 21 44.46 -56.38 -7.75
N THR A 22 44.16 -57.69 -7.54
CA THR A 22 42.81 -58.21 -7.73
C THR A 22 41.88 -57.74 -6.58
N THR A 23 42.34 -57.70 -5.33
CA THR A 23 41.57 -57.17 -4.19
C THR A 23 41.38 -55.65 -4.29
N MET A 24 42.36 -54.89 -4.80
CA MET A 24 42.18 -53.45 -5.03
C MET A 24 41.19 -53.16 -6.17
N LYS A 25 41.19 -53.96 -7.26
CA LYS A 25 40.19 -53.81 -8.33
C LYS A 25 38.78 -54.14 -7.91
N THR A 26 38.59 -55.17 -7.06
CA THR A 26 37.29 -55.52 -6.47
C THR A 26 36.85 -54.48 -5.44
N LEU A 27 37.75 -53.98 -4.60
CA LEU A 27 37.42 -52.91 -3.63
C LEU A 27 37.02 -51.60 -4.31
N THR A 28 37.75 -51.20 -5.39
CA THR A 28 37.42 -50.00 -6.15
C THR A 28 36.14 -50.14 -6.95
N SER A 29 35.79 -51.36 -7.45
CA SER A 29 34.53 -51.61 -8.13
C SER A 29 33.35 -51.60 -7.16
N ILE A 30 33.51 -52.15 -5.94
CA ILE A 30 32.49 -52.09 -4.88
C ILE A 30 32.29 -50.67 -4.38
N LEU A 31 33.35 -49.88 -4.16
CA LEU A 31 33.28 -48.48 -3.76
C LEU A 31 32.66 -47.61 -4.87
N ARG A 32 32.97 -47.87 -6.17
CA ARG A 32 32.40 -47.17 -7.28
C ARG A 32 30.91 -47.43 -7.47
N ASN A 33 30.49 -48.70 -7.31
CA ASN A 33 29.08 -49.09 -7.39
C ASN A 33 28.29 -48.64 -6.17
N SER A 34 28.88 -48.59 -4.97
CA SER A 34 28.25 -48.04 -3.76
C SER A 34 28.14 -46.52 -3.82
N ALA A 35 29.13 -45.81 -4.38
CA ALA A 35 29.07 -44.35 -4.60
C ALA A 35 27.98 -43.98 -5.63
N PHE A 36 27.80 -44.79 -6.70
CA PHE A 36 26.73 -44.58 -7.66
C PHE A 36 25.35 -44.85 -7.07
N ALA A 37 25.21 -45.86 -6.20
CA ALA A 37 23.97 -46.18 -5.52
C ALA A 37 23.60 -45.09 -4.49
N VAL A 38 24.58 -44.52 -3.78
CA VAL A 38 24.36 -43.41 -2.82
C VAL A 38 24.07 -42.10 -3.58
N LEU A 39 24.74 -41.80 -4.72
CA LEU A 39 24.37 -40.64 -5.55
C LEU A 39 23.00 -40.79 -6.22
N ALA A 40 22.60 -41.99 -6.61
CA ALA A 40 21.24 -42.23 -7.13
C ALA A 40 20.16 -42.14 -6.04
N ALA A 41 20.48 -42.48 -4.79
CA ALA A 41 19.56 -42.32 -3.66
C ALA A 41 19.42 -40.87 -3.18
N ILE A 42 20.46 -40.03 -3.37
CA ILE A 42 20.41 -38.59 -3.05
C ILE A 42 19.66 -37.80 -4.13
N GLY A 43 19.60 -38.30 -5.37
CA GLY A 43 18.90 -37.66 -6.50
C GLY A 43 17.37 -37.81 -6.48
N ILE A 44 16.76 -38.53 -5.51
CA ILE A 44 15.31 -38.74 -5.44
C ILE A 44 14.66 -38.01 -4.26
N THR A 45 15.39 -37.21 -3.50
CA THR A 45 14.75 -36.15 -2.70
C THR A 45 14.46 -34.98 -3.65
N SER A 46 13.58 -35.21 -4.62
CA SER A 46 12.78 -34.14 -5.20
C SER A 46 12.07 -33.50 -3.99
N CYS A 47 12.53 -32.35 -3.57
CA CYS A 47 11.76 -31.47 -2.73
C CYS A 47 10.51 -31.17 -3.56
N SER A 48 9.46 -31.98 -3.42
CA SER A 48 8.15 -31.59 -3.96
C SER A 48 7.77 -30.37 -3.11
N GLU A 49 7.84 -29.21 -3.74
CA GLU A 49 7.34 -27.98 -3.12
C GLU A 49 5.91 -28.27 -2.69
N GLU A 50 5.61 -27.98 -1.43
CA GLU A 50 4.27 -28.14 -0.90
C GLU A 50 3.32 -27.26 -1.70
N GLN A 51 2.28 -27.84 -2.29
CA GLN A 51 1.33 -27.15 -3.14
C GLN A 51 -0.07 -27.14 -2.52
N PHE A 52 -0.82 -26.11 -2.83
CA PHE A 52 -2.26 -26.09 -2.64
C PHE A 52 -2.98 -26.34 -3.98
N HIS A 53 -4.24 -26.73 -3.90
CA HIS A 53 -5.06 -27.04 -5.05
C HIS A 53 -6.38 -26.27 -5.00
N ILE A 54 -6.80 -25.75 -6.17
CA ILE A 54 -8.11 -25.15 -6.33
C ILE A 54 -8.77 -25.86 -7.50
N ASN A 55 -9.84 -26.58 -7.25
CA ASN A 55 -10.56 -27.35 -8.26
C ASN A 55 -12.06 -27.09 -8.21
N GLY A 56 -12.77 -27.58 -9.17
CA GLY A 56 -14.22 -27.51 -9.17
C GLY A 56 -14.88 -27.50 -10.53
N ASN A 57 -16.05 -26.87 -10.55
CA ASN A 57 -16.89 -26.82 -11.75
C ASN A 57 -17.60 -25.46 -11.83
N ILE A 58 -17.54 -24.83 -13.00
CA ILE A 58 -18.35 -23.66 -13.33
C ILE A 58 -19.20 -24.00 -14.55
N SER A 59 -20.45 -24.34 -14.29
CA SER A 59 -21.41 -24.64 -15.35
C SER A 59 -21.78 -23.39 -16.16
N ASP A 60 -22.40 -23.60 -17.32
CA ASP A 60 -22.85 -22.54 -18.24
C ASP A 60 -21.72 -21.57 -18.67
N ALA A 61 -20.48 -22.09 -18.70
CA ALA A 61 -19.27 -21.34 -19.01
C ALA A 61 -18.46 -21.95 -20.17
N LYS A 62 -19.08 -22.84 -20.99
CA LYS A 62 -18.43 -23.48 -22.13
C LYS A 62 -17.68 -22.43 -22.97
N ASP A 63 -16.47 -22.78 -23.41
CA ASP A 63 -15.57 -21.95 -24.21
C ASP A 63 -15.09 -20.65 -23.57
N SER A 64 -15.52 -20.33 -22.33
CA SER A 64 -15.01 -19.22 -21.56
C SER A 64 -13.62 -19.56 -21.01
N THR A 65 -12.78 -18.53 -20.84
CA THR A 65 -11.51 -18.67 -20.14
C THR A 65 -11.69 -18.31 -18.66
N LEU A 66 -11.39 -19.28 -17.78
CA LEU A 66 -11.30 -19.08 -16.36
C LEU A 66 -9.86 -18.69 -16.02
N TYR A 67 -9.68 -17.53 -15.43
CA TYR A 67 -8.40 -17.04 -14.95
C TYR A 67 -8.25 -17.30 -13.46
N PHE A 68 -7.09 -17.80 -13.06
CA PHE A 68 -6.65 -17.88 -11.69
C PHE A 68 -5.65 -16.73 -11.45
N GLU A 69 -5.99 -15.82 -10.57
CA GLU A 69 -5.26 -14.57 -10.35
C GLU A 69 -4.88 -14.37 -8.88
N ASN A 70 -3.69 -13.84 -8.63
CA ASN A 70 -3.28 -13.36 -7.30
C ASN A 70 -3.68 -11.89 -7.13
N LEU A 71 -4.23 -11.56 -5.98
CA LEU A 71 -4.57 -10.19 -5.55
C LEU A 71 -3.38 -9.60 -4.78
N GLY A 72 -2.26 -9.34 -5.47
CA GLY A 72 -1.04 -8.79 -4.88
C GLY A 72 -1.21 -7.35 -4.36
N LEU A 73 -0.28 -6.88 -3.53
CA LEU A 73 -0.27 -5.49 -3.03
C LEU A 73 -0.04 -4.47 -4.16
N GLU A 74 0.68 -4.86 -5.20
CA GLU A 74 0.97 -4.01 -6.38
C GLU A 74 -0.08 -4.16 -7.49
N GLY A 75 -1.09 -5.02 -7.29
CA GLY A 75 -2.15 -5.26 -8.25
C GLY A 75 -2.42 -6.73 -8.54
N LEU A 76 -3.18 -6.95 -9.59
CA LEU A 76 -3.61 -8.28 -10.02
C LEU A 76 -2.58 -8.92 -10.93
N VAL A 77 -2.24 -10.17 -10.63
CA VAL A 77 -1.33 -11.00 -11.44
C VAL A 77 -2.04 -12.28 -11.85
N VAL A 78 -2.13 -12.53 -13.15
CA VAL A 78 -2.62 -13.82 -13.66
C VAL A 78 -1.57 -14.87 -13.40
N ILE A 79 -1.92 -15.90 -12.63
CA ILE A 79 -1.06 -17.06 -12.34
C ILE A 79 -1.24 -18.12 -13.42
N ASP A 80 -2.48 -18.45 -13.74
CA ASP A 80 -2.83 -19.49 -14.68
C ASP A 80 -4.20 -19.23 -15.30
N SER A 81 -4.54 -19.98 -16.34
CA SER A 81 -5.86 -19.94 -16.95
C SER A 81 -6.20 -21.24 -17.66
N VAL A 82 -7.48 -21.56 -17.72
CA VAL A 82 -8.01 -22.73 -18.43
C VAL A 82 -9.23 -22.37 -19.26
N LYS A 83 -9.29 -22.91 -20.47
CA LYS A 83 -10.50 -22.85 -21.31
C LYS A 83 -11.45 -23.94 -20.86
N LEU A 84 -12.65 -23.54 -20.41
CA LEU A 84 -13.63 -24.47 -19.84
C LEU A 84 -14.32 -25.28 -20.95
N ASN A 85 -14.50 -26.58 -20.68
CA ASN A 85 -15.26 -27.51 -21.49
C ASN A 85 -16.78 -27.43 -21.20
N GLU A 86 -17.56 -28.35 -21.73
CA GLU A 86 -19.02 -28.44 -21.49
C GLU A 86 -19.36 -28.65 -20.01
N GLU A 87 -18.52 -29.42 -19.30
CA GLU A 87 -18.70 -29.71 -17.88
C GLU A 87 -18.28 -28.54 -16.97
N GLY A 88 -17.49 -27.60 -17.52
CA GLY A 88 -16.95 -26.46 -16.77
C GLY A 88 -15.93 -26.86 -15.73
N SER A 89 -15.32 -28.03 -15.81
CA SER A 89 -14.36 -28.55 -14.84
C SER A 89 -13.02 -27.82 -14.94
N PHE A 90 -12.39 -27.56 -13.82
CA PHE A 90 -11.07 -26.94 -13.73
C PHE A 90 -10.27 -27.44 -12.54
N GLU A 91 -8.96 -27.32 -12.64
CA GLU A 91 -8.01 -27.59 -11.57
C GLU A 91 -6.79 -26.67 -11.74
N PHE A 92 -6.38 -26.02 -10.65
CA PHE A 92 -5.18 -25.23 -10.54
C PHE A 92 -4.36 -25.72 -9.35
N SER A 93 -3.03 -25.72 -9.48
CA SER A 93 -2.09 -26.02 -8.41
C SER A 93 -1.04 -24.94 -8.37
N HIS A 94 -0.65 -24.53 -7.17
CA HIS A 94 0.39 -23.52 -6.99
C HIS A 94 1.12 -23.75 -5.66
N ASN A 95 2.32 -23.19 -5.55
CA ASN A 95 3.13 -23.36 -4.35
C ASN A 95 2.45 -22.76 -3.13
N LYS A 96 2.53 -23.46 -2.01
CA LYS A 96 2.03 -23.00 -0.72
C LYS A 96 2.60 -21.63 -0.37
N PRO A 97 1.77 -20.65 -0.01
CA PRO A 97 2.24 -19.35 0.44
C PRO A 97 2.84 -19.43 1.87
N LEU A 98 3.76 -18.51 2.19
CA LEU A 98 4.36 -18.40 3.52
C LEU A 98 3.45 -17.74 4.56
N SER A 99 2.40 -17.07 4.10
CA SER A 99 1.38 -16.36 4.89
C SER A 99 0.07 -16.35 4.11
N PRO A 100 -1.05 -16.00 4.72
CA PRO A 100 -2.31 -15.91 3.97
C PRO A 100 -2.19 -15.01 2.74
N GLU A 101 -2.48 -15.60 1.58
CA GLU A 101 -2.51 -14.91 0.30
C GLU A 101 -3.91 -14.94 -0.30
N PHE A 102 -4.20 -13.96 -1.16
CA PHE A 102 -5.52 -13.76 -1.73
C PHE A 102 -5.50 -14.00 -3.22
N TYR A 103 -6.50 -14.76 -3.66
CA TYR A 103 -6.65 -15.17 -5.04
C TYR A 103 -8.08 -14.91 -5.51
N ARG A 104 -8.28 -14.94 -6.82
CA ARG A 104 -9.62 -14.97 -7.39
C ARG A 104 -9.70 -15.86 -8.62
N LEU A 105 -10.87 -16.45 -8.79
CA LEU A 105 -11.30 -17.13 -10.01
C LEU A 105 -12.15 -16.16 -10.81
N ARG A 106 -11.76 -15.81 -12.03
CA ARG A 106 -12.46 -14.80 -12.84
C ARG A 106 -12.80 -15.29 -14.24
N ILE A 107 -14.05 -15.03 -14.64
CA ILE A 107 -14.51 -15.12 -16.03
C ILE A 107 -15.09 -13.75 -16.41
N ALA A 108 -14.54 -13.09 -17.42
CA ALA A 108 -14.91 -11.74 -17.84
C ALA A 108 -14.91 -10.75 -16.64
N ASN A 109 -16.06 -10.19 -16.28
CA ASN A 109 -16.23 -9.24 -15.18
C ASN A 109 -16.75 -9.87 -13.87
N LYS A 110 -16.85 -11.19 -13.80
CA LYS A 110 -17.34 -11.93 -12.62
C LYS A 110 -16.18 -12.65 -11.95
N ALA A 111 -16.12 -12.57 -10.62
CA ALA A 111 -15.04 -13.19 -9.87
C ALA A 111 -15.53 -13.76 -8.53
N ILE A 112 -14.83 -14.79 -8.07
CA ILE A 112 -14.95 -15.41 -6.74
C ILE A 112 -13.62 -15.19 -6.05
N SER A 113 -13.62 -14.53 -4.89
CA SER A 113 -12.42 -14.28 -4.07
C SER A 113 -12.17 -15.45 -3.12
N LEU A 114 -10.92 -15.86 -3.01
CA LEU A 114 -10.43 -16.97 -2.19
C LEU A 114 -9.20 -16.52 -1.38
N SER A 115 -8.89 -17.24 -0.32
CA SER A 115 -7.61 -17.13 0.39
C SER A 115 -7.00 -18.51 0.58
N VAL A 116 -5.68 -18.55 0.62
CA VAL A 116 -4.90 -19.75 0.90
C VAL A 116 -3.81 -19.39 1.90
N ASP A 117 -3.62 -20.24 2.92
CA ASP A 117 -2.54 -20.10 3.92
C ASP A 117 -1.71 -21.37 4.13
N SER A 118 -2.11 -22.46 3.48
CA SER A 118 -1.50 -23.79 3.67
C SER A 118 -1.54 -24.64 2.40
N THR A 119 -1.37 -25.94 2.53
CA THR A 119 -1.51 -26.94 1.44
C THR A 119 -2.94 -27.43 1.25
N GLU A 120 -3.92 -26.59 1.48
CA GLU A 120 -5.32 -26.92 1.41
C GLU A 120 -5.80 -27.22 -0.03
N THR A 121 -6.88 -27.99 -0.13
CA THR A 121 -7.60 -28.20 -1.39
C THR A 121 -8.94 -27.51 -1.30
N ILE A 122 -9.12 -26.47 -2.12
CA ILE A 122 -10.35 -25.67 -2.18
C ILE A 122 -11.18 -26.12 -3.37
N THR A 123 -12.42 -26.52 -3.13
CA THR A 123 -13.36 -26.89 -4.20
C THR A 123 -14.41 -25.81 -4.37
N VAL A 124 -14.59 -25.32 -5.62
CA VAL A 124 -15.56 -24.29 -5.98
C VAL A 124 -16.57 -24.81 -6.99
N LYS A 125 -17.85 -24.59 -6.72
CA LYS A 125 -18.95 -24.90 -7.66
C LYS A 125 -19.79 -23.66 -7.90
N ALA A 126 -20.02 -23.31 -9.17
CA ALA A 126 -20.82 -22.14 -9.55
C ALA A 126 -21.49 -22.35 -10.93
N SER A 127 -22.43 -21.47 -11.25
CA SER A 127 -22.90 -21.27 -12.63
C SER A 127 -22.45 -19.89 -13.10
N TYR A 128 -21.86 -19.77 -14.27
CA TYR A 128 -21.26 -18.54 -14.78
C TYR A 128 -22.18 -17.31 -14.69
N PRO A 129 -23.48 -17.41 -15.07
CA PRO A 129 -24.35 -16.23 -15.00
C PRO A 129 -24.43 -15.60 -13.59
N THR A 130 -24.28 -16.42 -12.56
CA THR A 130 -24.44 -15.98 -11.16
C THR A 130 -23.22 -16.24 -10.27
N MET A 131 -22.06 -16.60 -10.84
CA MET A 131 -20.89 -17.05 -10.08
C MET A 131 -20.39 -16.06 -9.01
N ALA A 132 -20.61 -14.77 -9.21
CA ALA A 132 -20.19 -13.77 -8.20
C ALA A 132 -21.09 -13.74 -6.97
N THR A 133 -22.33 -14.25 -7.05
CA THR A 133 -23.35 -14.14 -5.99
C THR A 133 -23.89 -15.48 -5.51
N LYS A 134 -23.80 -16.53 -6.35
CA LYS A 134 -24.29 -17.87 -6.03
C LYS A 134 -23.21 -18.88 -6.38
N TYR A 135 -22.45 -19.30 -5.39
CA TYR A 135 -21.42 -20.32 -5.52
C TYR A 135 -21.28 -21.10 -4.23
N GLU A 136 -20.73 -22.29 -4.33
CA GLU A 136 -20.33 -23.10 -3.20
C GLU A 136 -18.80 -23.11 -3.11
N VAL A 137 -18.28 -23.06 -1.91
CA VAL A 137 -16.85 -23.23 -1.63
C VAL A 137 -16.70 -24.17 -0.45
N SER A 138 -15.75 -25.08 -0.51
CA SER A 138 -15.43 -26.04 0.55
C SER A 138 -13.93 -26.30 0.59
N GLY A 139 -13.45 -26.94 1.69
CA GLY A 139 -12.04 -27.23 1.87
C GLY A 139 -11.26 -26.14 2.63
N SER A 140 -11.83 -24.94 2.81
CA SER A 140 -11.21 -23.86 3.57
C SER A 140 -12.26 -23.06 4.35
N GLU A 141 -12.08 -22.95 5.67
CA GLU A 141 -12.99 -22.16 6.53
C GLU A 141 -12.86 -20.66 6.24
N GLU A 142 -11.65 -20.19 5.96
CA GLU A 142 -11.41 -18.78 5.61
C GLU A 142 -12.08 -18.41 4.28
N CYS A 143 -12.08 -19.32 3.28
CA CYS A 143 -12.83 -19.10 2.03
C CYS A 143 -14.35 -19.06 2.27
N LEU A 144 -14.89 -19.86 3.18
CA LEU A 144 -16.31 -19.77 3.57
C LEU A 144 -16.63 -18.41 4.17
N ARG A 145 -15.81 -17.93 5.09
CA ARG A 145 -15.98 -16.60 5.72
C ARG A 145 -15.82 -15.46 4.69
N MET A 146 -14.88 -15.57 3.77
CA MET A 146 -14.72 -14.60 2.68
C MET A 146 -15.94 -14.58 1.74
N LYS A 147 -16.54 -15.74 1.47
CA LYS A 147 -17.81 -15.81 0.72
C LYS A 147 -18.90 -15.04 1.46
N GLU A 148 -19.11 -15.28 2.75
CA GLU A 148 -20.10 -14.57 3.55
C GLU A 148 -19.88 -13.06 3.49
N LEU A 149 -18.65 -12.59 3.71
CA LEU A 149 -18.27 -11.17 3.63
C LEU A 149 -18.50 -10.58 2.23
N SER A 150 -18.21 -11.33 1.17
CA SER A 150 -18.44 -10.88 -0.20
C SER A 150 -19.92 -10.71 -0.50
N LEU A 151 -20.77 -11.64 -0.05
CA LEU A 151 -22.22 -11.54 -0.21
C LEU A 151 -22.80 -10.38 0.60
N MET A 152 -22.39 -10.23 1.86
CA MET A 152 -22.78 -9.09 2.70
C MET A 152 -22.38 -7.74 2.08
N GLN A 153 -21.20 -7.66 1.46
CA GLN A 153 -20.75 -6.46 0.76
C GLN A 153 -21.63 -6.16 -0.47
N ILE A 154 -21.98 -7.18 -1.25
CA ILE A 154 -22.88 -7.04 -2.42
C ILE A 154 -24.25 -6.55 -1.97
N ASP A 155 -24.79 -7.08 -0.88
CA ASP A 155 -26.08 -6.65 -0.33
C ASP A 155 -26.02 -5.18 0.13
N LEU A 156 -24.93 -4.78 0.79
CA LEU A 156 -24.72 -3.38 1.17
C LEU A 156 -24.63 -2.47 -0.06
N GLN A 157 -23.87 -2.86 -1.09
CA GLN A 157 -23.77 -2.08 -2.33
C GLN A 157 -25.13 -1.90 -3.02
N ASN A 158 -25.93 -2.98 -3.09
CA ASN A 158 -27.27 -2.93 -3.67
C ASN A 158 -28.22 -2.02 -2.87
N ALA A 159 -28.15 -2.07 -1.55
CA ALA A 159 -28.95 -1.21 -0.68
C ALA A 159 -28.57 0.27 -0.83
N VAL A 160 -27.27 0.58 -0.84
CA VAL A 160 -26.75 1.94 -1.06
C VAL A 160 -27.15 2.46 -2.44
N TYR A 161 -26.99 1.64 -3.48
CA TYR A 161 -27.38 1.99 -4.84
C TYR A 161 -28.89 2.27 -4.95
N SER A 162 -29.72 1.46 -4.29
CA SER A 162 -31.18 1.64 -4.28
C SER A 162 -31.59 2.94 -3.59
N LEU A 163 -30.92 3.32 -2.49
CA LEU A 163 -31.14 4.61 -1.83
C LEU A 163 -30.70 5.78 -2.72
N ASP A 164 -29.56 5.67 -3.38
CA ASP A 164 -29.06 6.72 -4.29
C ASP A 164 -30.05 7.02 -5.42
N LYS A 165 -30.62 5.98 -6.01
CA LYS A 165 -31.60 6.08 -7.11
C LYS A 165 -33.02 6.51 -6.67
N ASN A 166 -33.32 6.51 -5.40
CA ASN A 166 -34.65 6.88 -4.90
C ASN A 166 -34.87 8.40 -4.98
N GLN A 167 -35.63 8.84 -5.96
CA GLN A 167 -35.94 10.24 -6.20
C GLN A 167 -36.93 10.85 -5.18
N ALA A 168 -37.63 10.03 -4.39
CA ALA A 168 -38.58 10.50 -3.38
C ALA A 168 -37.87 10.98 -2.10
N LEU A 169 -36.59 10.70 -1.92
CA LEU A 169 -35.83 11.10 -0.73
C LEU A 169 -34.96 12.32 -1.04
N ASP A 170 -34.93 13.26 -0.12
CA ASP A 170 -33.98 14.37 -0.15
C ASP A 170 -32.54 13.90 0.15
N TYR A 171 -31.58 14.77 -0.14
CA TYR A 171 -30.16 14.48 0.01
C TYR A 171 -29.77 14.07 1.44
N GLN A 172 -30.28 14.80 2.46
CA GLN A 172 -29.93 14.54 3.86
C GLN A 172 -30.46 13.18 4.32
N THR A 173 -31.73 12.88 4.00
CA THR A 173 -32.35 11.58 4.31
C THR A 173 -31.61 10.41 3.65
N LYS A 174 -31.15 10.58 2.40
CA LYS A 174 -30.30 9.58 1.73
C LYS A 174 -28.98 9.39 2.47
N ALA A 175 -28.26 10.47 2.76
CA ALA A 175 -26.97 10.42 3.44
C ALA A 175 -27.07 9.74 4.81
N ASP A 176 -28.07 10.10 5.63
CA ASP A 176 -28.30 9.51 6.94
C ASP A 176 -28.63 8.01 6.84
N SER A 177 -29.43 7.64 5.85
CA SER A 177 -29.80 6.24 5.62
C SER A 177 -28.62 5.39 5.15
N MET A 178 -27.80 5.92 4.22
CA MET A 178 -26.56 5.27 3.78
C MET A 178 -25.57 5.09 4.95
N MET A 179 -25.41 6.12 5.78
CA MET A 179 -24.55 6.05 6.96
C MET A 179 -25.01 4.98 7.94
N LYS A 180 -26.33 4.85 8.18
CA LYS A 180 -26.88 3.79 9.03
C LYS A 180 -26.58 2.39 8.48
N LEU A 181 -26.75 2.17 7.17
CA LEU A 181 -26.43 0.90 6.52
C LEU A 181 -24.95 0.55 6.66
N VAL A 182 -24.06 1.50 6.35
CA VAL A 182 -22.61 1.30 6.45
C VAL A 182 -22.20 1.02 7.90
N ASN A 183 -22.74 1.74 8.87
CA ASN A 183 -22.43 1.54 10.30
C ASN A 183 -22.93 0.18 10.80
N ALA A 184 -24.13 -0.26 10.38
CA ALA A 184 -24.65 -1.58 10.72
C ALA A 184 -23.77 -2.68 10.17
N TYR A 185 -23.35 -2.56 8.90
CA TYR A 185 -22.39 -3.47 8.27
C TYR A 185 -21.06 -3.52 9.04
N LYS A 186 -20.45 -2.35 9.29
CA LYS A 186 -19.18 -2.25 10.03
C LYS A 186 -19.25 -2.91 11.39
N ASN A 187 -20.32 -2.69 12.14
CA ASN A 187 -20.50 -3.27 13.47
C ASN A 187 -20.62 -4.79 13.41
N GLY A 188 -21.41 -5.32 12.46
CA GLY A 188 -21.53 -6.76 12.24
C GLY A 188 -20.20 -7.39 11.87
N VAL A 189 -19.48 -6.80 10.94
CA VAL A 189 -18.17 -7.32 10.47
C VAL A 189 -17.10 -7.23 11.56
N LYS A 190 -17.01 -6.12 12.30
CA LYS A 190 -16.09 -5.99 13.44
C LYS A 190 -16.33 -7.07 14.48
N THR A 191 -17.56 -7.30 14.86
CA THR A 191 -17.93 -8.23 15.95
C THR A 191 -17.76 -9.69 15.53
N ASN A 192 -18.23 -10.05 14.33
CA ASN A 192 -18.36 -11.46 13.94
C ASN A 192 -17.11 -11.99 13.21
N TYR A 193 -16.27 -11.11 12.65
CA TYR A 193 -15.09 -11.51 11.87
C TYR A 193 -13.80 -10.90 12.45
N ILE A 194 -13.65 -9.57 12.45
CA ILE A 194 -12.37 -8.91 12.73
C ILE A 194 -11.88 -9.19 14.16
N PHE A 195 -12.70 -8.90 15.17
CA PHE A 195 -12.30 -9.11 16.57
C PHE A 195 -12.41 -10.56 17.04
N LYS A 196 -13.21 -11.37 16.33
CA LYS A 196 -13.35 -12.79 16.66
C LYS A 196 -12.15 -13.62 16.23
N ASN A 197 -11.57 -13.32 15.04
CA ASN A 197 -10.39 -14.00 14.51
C ASN A 197 -9.46 -13.01 13.79
N PRO A 198 -8.75 -12.11 14.49
CA PRO A 198 -7.96 -11.05 13.85
C PRO A 198 -6.78 -11.57 13.02
N ARG A 199 -6.33 -12.83 13.25
CA ARG A 199 -5.26 -13.46 12.46
C ARG A 199 -5.77 -14.01 11.11
N GLY A 200 -7.08 -14.21 10.96
CA GLY A 200 -7.66 -14.87 9.80
C GLY A 200 -7.57 -14.03 8.53
N ALA A 201 -7.46 -14.71 7.40
CA ALA A 201 -7.47 -14.08 6.08
C ALA A 201 -8.76 -13.28 5.84
N ALA A 202 -9.91 -13.81 6.28
CA ALA A 202 -11.20 -13.12 6.16
C ALA A 202 -11.24 -11.78 6.91
N SER A 203 -10.55 -11.67 8.05
CA SER A 203 -10.45 -10.40 8.79
C SER A 203 -9.60 -9.36 8.05
N TYR A 204 -8.49 -9.78 7.44
CA TYR A 204 -7.72 -8.92 6.54
C TYR A 204 -8.57 -8.48 5.34
N PHE A 205 -9.23 -9.42 4.66
CA PHE A 205 -10.10 -9.15 3.52
C PHE A 205 -11.20 -8.13 3.85
N ALA A 206 -11.82 -8.26 5.02
CA ALA A 206 -12.89 -7.36 5.47
C ALA A 206 -12.44 -5.89 5.58
N LEU A 207 -11.19 -5.63 6.00
CA LEU A 207 -10.66 -4.27 6.16
C LEU A 207 -10.57 -3.50 4.84
N PHE A 208 -10.43 -4.20 3.71
CA PHE A 208 -10.22 -3.60 2.39
C PHE A 208 -11.45 -3.66 1.48
N GLN A 209 -12.61 -4.04 2.01
CA GLN A 209 -13.86 -4.01 1.27
C GLN A 209 -14.33 -2.57 1.00
N THR A 210 -15.00 -2.37 -0.14
CA THR A 210 -15.44 -1.06 -0.62
C THR A 210 -16.94 -1.00 -0.88
N VAL A 211 -17.50 0.21 -0.84
CA VAL A 211 -18.81 0.53 -1.46
C VAL A 211 -18.54 1.59 -2.52
N GLY A 212 -18.79 1.24 -3.78
CA GLY A 212 -18.30 2.03 -4.90
C GLY A 212 -16.77 2.15 -4.84
N ASN A 213 -16.27 3.38 -4.85
CA ASN A 213 -14.82 3.68 -4.79
C ASN A 213 -14.31 3.98 -3.37
N TYR A 214 -15.14 3.86 -2.35
CA TYR A 214 -14.79 4.23 -0.98
C TYR A 214 -14.58 2.99 -0.11
N LEU A 215 -13.49 2.97 0.67
CA LEU A 215 -13.27 1.96 1.69
C LEU A 215 -14.40 2.02 2.74
N ILE A 216 -14.96 0.85 3.07
CA ILE A 216 -15.95 0.73 4.16
C ILE A 216 -15.27 1.04 5.50
N PHE A 217 -14.07 0.50 5.73
CA PHE A 217 -13.25 0.81 6.89
C PHE A 217 -12.15 1.81 6.50
N ASN A 218 -12.20 3.02 7.05
CA ASN A 218 -11.21 4.06 6.75
C ASN A 218 -10.43 4.47 8.02
N PRO A 219 -9.22 3.93 8.23
CA PRO A 219 -8.42 4.23 9.41
C PRO A 219 -7.83 5.64 9.40
N GLN A 220 -7.91 6.38 8.30
CA GLN A 220 -7.37 7.74 8.23
C GLN A 220 -8.33 8.79 8.84
N THR A 221 -9.63 8.50 8.87
CA THR A 221 -10.66 9.47 9.27
C THR A 221 -11.59 8.97 10.39
N ASN A 222 -11.51 7.69 10.75
CA ASN A 222 -12.43 7.10 11.72
C ASN A 222 -11.69 6.32 12.81
N LYS A 223 -11.79 6.78 14.05
CA LYS A 223 -11.11 6.22 15.22
C LYS A 223 -11.50 4.75 15.50
N ASP A 224 -12.75 4.38 15.28
CA ASP A 224 -13.20 3.00 15.51
C ASP A 224 -12.72 2.05 14.41
N ASP A 225 -12.45 2.57 13.22
CA ASP A 225 -11.83 1.79 12.14
C ASP A 225 -10.33 1.58 12.42
N ILE A 226 -9.64 2.57 13.02
CA ILE A 226 -8.25 2.41 13.47
C ILE A 226 -8.13 1.20 14.39
N LYS A 227 -9.07 1.00 15.32
CA LYS A 227 -9.07 -0.16 16.23
C LYS A 227 -9.17 -1.49 15.47
N ALA A 228 -9.99 -1.53 14.41
CA ALA A 228 -10.13 -2.72 13.58
C ALA A 228 -8.83 -3.04 12.83
N PHE A 229 -8.21 -2.04 12.20
CA PHE A 229 -6.91 -2.20 11.55
C PHE A 229 -5.81 -2.59 12.54
N ALA A 230 -5.74 -1.95 13.70
CA ALA A 230 -4.74 -2.24 14.73
C ALA A 230 -4.87 -3.66 15.28
N ALA A 231 -6.09 -4.17 15.48
CA ALA A 231 -6.32 -5.53 15.96
C ALA A 231 -5.77 -6.58 14.98
N VAL A 232 -6.05 -6.42 13.67
CA VAL A 232 -5.54 -7.33 12.65
C VAL A 232 -4.03 -7.15 12.48
N ALA A 233 -3.52 -5.90 12.42
CA ALA A 233 -2.10 -5.62 12.29
C ALA A 233 -1.28 -6.26 13.42
N THR A 234 -1.69 -6.05 14.69
CA THR A 234 -1.03 -6.64 15.86
C THR A 234 -1.04 -8.17 15.81
N SER A 235 -2.15 -8.76 15.37
CA SER A 235 -2.24 -10.21 15.24
C SER A 235 -1.32 -10.73 14.13
N TRP A 236 -1.30 -10.07 12.97
CA TRP A 236 -0.45 -10.46 11.84
C TRP A 236 1.04 -10.25 12.12
N ASP A 237 1.42 -9.21 12.87
CA ASP A 237 2.81 -9.00 13.34
C ASP A 237 3.31 -10.19 14.17
N VAL A 238 2.44 -10.86 14.93
CA VAL A 238 2.79 -12.03 15.74
C VAL A 238 2.86 -13.31 14.91
N PHE A 239 1.89 -13.54 14.02
CA PHE A 239 1.74 -14.81 13.30
C PHE A 239 2.44 -14.84 11.94
N TYR A 240 2.58 -13.68 11.28
CA TYR A 240 3.14 -13.54 9.94
C TYR A 240 4.10 -12.35 9.83
N PRO A 241 5.15 -12.25 10.69
CA PRO A 241 5.98 -11.04 10.82
C PRO A 241 6.72 -10.67 9.53
N GLU A 242 7.07 -11.67 8.72
CA GLU A 242 7.83 -11.44 7.48
C GLU A 242 6.95 -11.14 6.26
N ALA A 243 5.64 -11.29 6.36
CA ALA A 243 4.74 -11.08 5.25
C ALA A 243 4.70 -9.60 4.84
N LEU A 244 4.76 -9.33 3.53
CA LEU A 244 4.64 -7.97 3.00
C LEU A 244 3.30 -7.33 3.37
N ARG A 245 2.23 -8.12 3.43
CA ARG A 245 0.89 -7.67 3.85
C ARG A 245 0.87 -7.22 5.31
N THR A 246 1.61 -7.89 6.18
CA THR A 246 1.78 -7.50 7.58
C THR A 246 2.43 -6.13 7.67
N LYS A 247 3.55 -5.92 6.97
CA LYS A 247 4.28 -4.64 6.94
C LYS A 247 3.39 -3.50 6.41
N ASN A 248 2.64 -3.75 5.34
CA ASN A 248 1.69 -2.77 4.80
C ASN A 248 0.57 -2.43 5.78
N LEU A 249 -0.05 -3.44 6.39
CA LEU A 249 -1.15 -3.28 7.36
C LEU A 249 -0.68 -2.52 8.61
N HIS A 250 0.50 -2.86 9.13
CA HIS A 250 1.16 -2.16 10.23
C HIS A 250 1.32 -0.66 9.92
N ASN A 251 1.86 -0.33 8.74
CA ASN A 251 2.04 1.06 8.32
C ASN A 251 0.71 1.82 8.22
N ILE A 252 -0.34 1.19 7.69
CA ILE A 252 -1.68 1.77 7.61
C ILE A 252 -2.22 2.06 9.01
N ALA A 253 -2.11 1.12 9.94
CA ALA A 253 -2.58 1.26 11.32
C ALA A 253 -1.83 2.38 12.06
N ILE A 254 -0.50 2.41 11.98
CA ILE A 254 0.34 3.46 12.60
C ILE A 254 0.01 4.83 12.02
N LYS A 255 -0.16 4.95 10.71
CA LYS A 255 -0.55 6.21 10.08
C LYS A 255 -1.91 6.69 10.61
N GLY A 256 -2.89 5.81 10.72
CA GLY A 256 -4.20 6.13 11.30
C GLY A 256 -4.10 6.61 12.75
N ILE A 257 -3.34 5.90 13.60
CA ILE A 257 -3.11 6.28 15.01
C ILE A 257 -2.45 7.66 15.12
N ASN A 258 -1.46 7.93 14.28
CA ASN A 258 -0.78 9.22 14.29
C ASN A 258 -1.70 10.36 13.84
N ASN A 259 -2.53 10.15 12.82
CA ASN A 259 -3.52 11.13 12.39
C ASN A 259 -4.55 11.42 13.50
N ASP A 260 -5.08 10.39 14.17
CA ASP A 260 -6.03 10.57 15.30
C ASP A 260 -5.39 11.36 16.46
N ARG A 261 -4.11 11.11 16.75
CA ARG A 261 -3.38 11.89 17.76
C ARG A 261 -3.23 13.36 17.38
N ILE A 262 -2.92 13.64 16.13
CA ILE A 262 -2.79 15.03 15.62
C ILE A 262 -4.15 15.73 15.72
N ILE A 263 -5.22 15.12 15.20
CA ILE A 263 -6.58 15.67 15.27
C ILE A 263 -7.02 15.88 16.73
N THR A 264 -6.76 14.91 17.60
CA THR A 264 -7.09 15.02 19.04
C THR A 264 -6.29 16.14 19.71
N TYR A 265 -5.01 16.29 19.39
CA TYR A 265 -4.19 17.37 19.90
C TYR A 265 -4.69 18.74 19.45
N GLU A 266 -5.02 18.89 18.17
CA GLU A 266 -5.56 20.14 17.61
C GLU A 266 -6.93 20.50 18.23
N ASN A 267 -7.83 19.52 18.38
CA ASN A 267 -9.16 19.72 18.99
C ASN A 267 -9.08 20.05 20.48
N ASN A 268 -8.07 19.54 21.19
CA ASN A 268 -7.87 19.79 22.63
C ASN A 268 -6.98 21.01 22.91
N LYS A 269 -6.47 21.66 21.88
CA LYS A 269 -5.69 22.88 22.01
C LYS A 269 -6.63 23.99 22.50
N THR A 270 -6.71 24.18 23.81
CA THR A 270 -7.36 25.35 24.39
C THR A 270 -6.62 26.58 23.91
N ILE A 271 -7.25 27.33 23.02
CA ILE A 271 -6.75 28.63 22.59
C ILE A 271 -6.87 29.54 23.83
N ASP A 272 -5.72 29.91 24.41
CA ASP A 272 -5.68 30.91 25.46
C ASP A 272 -6.17 32.23 24.87
N PRO A 273 -7.33 32.75 25.29
CA PRO A 273 -7.88 33.99 24.74
C PRO A 273 -6.91 35.18 24.82
N ALA A 274 -5.99 35.15 25.77
CA ALA A 274 -4.95 36.19 25.90
C ALA A 274 -3.84 36.11 24.86
N LYS A 275 -3.77 35.00 24.09
CA LYS A 275 -2.83 34.75 22.99
C LYS A 275 -3.46 34.80 21.62
N ILE A 276 -4.74 35.17 21.51
CA ILE A 276 -5.37 35.43 20.20
C ILE A 276 -4.74 36.72 19.68
N VAL A 277 -3.72 36.60 18.87
CA VAL A 277 -3.33 37.64 17.93
C VAL A 277 -4.39 37.57 16.83
N GLU A 278 -5.20 38.61 16.70
CA GLU A 278 -6.10 38.74 15.54
C GLU A 278 -5.24 38.79 14.27
N SER A 279 -5.06 37.64 13.65
CA SER A 279 -4.41 37.50 12.35
C SER A 279 -5.50 37.09 11.37
N ASN A 280 -5.65 37.84 10.29
CA ASN A 280 -6.56 37.52 9.21
C ASN A 280 -6.01 36.44 8.27
N ILE A 281 -4.86 35.83 8.63
CA ILE A 281 -4.23 34.72 7.91
C ILE A 281 -3.96 33.54 8.85
N ILE A 282 -3.93 32.35 8.29
CA ILE A 282 -3.52 31.13 8.97
C ILE A 282 -1.98 31.12 9.01
N ASP A 283 -1.41 31.04 10.19
CA ASP A 283 0.06 31.02 10.32
C ASP A 283 0.67 29.74 9.72
N ILE A 284 1.76 29.93 8.99
CA ILE A 284 2.59 28.84 8.47
C ILE A 284 3.95 28.94 9.14
N THR A 285 4.25 27.98 10.01
CA THR A 285 5.52 27.93 10.72
C THR A 285 6.30 26.69 10.37
N MET A 286 7.43 26.87 9.64
CA MET A 286 8.29 25.77 9.16
C MET A 286 9.77 26.15 9.21
N PRO A 287 10.68 25.15 9.19
CA PRO A 287 12.11 25.42 9.05
C PRO A 287 12.45 25.90 7.63
N ASP A 288 13.31 26.92 7.53
CA ASP A 288 13.92 27.35 6.29
C ASP A 288 15.04 26.38 5.83
N ASN A 289 15.66 26.64 4.68
CA ASN A 289 16.73 25.83 4.13
C ASN A 289 18.02 25.78 4.97
N LYS A 290 18.13 26.66 5.97
CA LYS A 290 19.22 26.71 6.97
C LYS A 290 18.83 26.08 8.31
N GLY A 291 17.57 25.61 8.44
CA GLY A 291 17.03 25.02 9.65
C GLY A 291 16.46 26.02 10.67
N ASN A 292 16.40 27.32 10.35
CA ASN A 292 15.79 28.31 11.22
C ASN A 292 14.27 28.25 11.12
N LYS A 293 13.58 28.29 12.25
CA LYS A 293 12.13 28.35 12.29
C LYS A 293 11.65 29.70 11.76
N ARG A 294 10.76 29.67 10.75
CA ARG A 294 10.15 30.85 10.14
C ARG A 294 8.64 30.78 10.28
N SER A 295 8.03 31.87 10.68
CA SER A 295 6.58 32.02 10.77
C SER A 295 6.11 33.07 9.79
N LEU A 296 5.04 32.81 9.05
CA LEU A 296 4.46 33.75 8.11
C LEU A 296 3.97 35.02 8.84
N THR A 297 3.39 34.84 10.03
CA THR A 297 2.86 35.97 10.84
C THR A 297 3.93 36.86 11.40
N ASP A 298 5.20 36.42 11.49
CA ASP A 298 6.34 37.26 11.89
C ASP A 298 6.67 38.36 10.90
N LEU A 299 6.09 38.29 9.68
CA LEU A 299 6.29 39.27 8.61
C LEU A 299 5.30 40.44 8.69
N LYS A 300 4.52 40.55 9.77
CA LYS A 300 3.63 41.68 10.02
C LYS A 300 4.38 43.00 9.85
N GLY A 301 3.80 43.95 9.13
CA GLY A 301 4.42 45.21 8.76
C GLY A 301 5.03 45.23 7.36
N LYS A 302 5.12 44.09 6.72
CA LYS A 302 5.53 43.95 5.31
C LYS A 302 4.34 43.56 4.42
N VAL A 303 4.43 43.89 3.14
CA VAL A 303 3.61 43.27 2.12
C VAL A 303 4.22 41.94 1.74
N VAL A 304 3.48 40.85 1.83
CA VAL A 304 4.03 39.51 1.66
C VAL A 304 3.38 38.79 0.49
N MET A 305 4.20 38.27 -0.42
CA MET A 305 3.76 37.25 -1.38
C MET A 305 3.95 35.88 -0.76
N LEU A 306 2.85 35.22 -0.37
CA LEU A 306 2.84 33.82 0.04
C LEU A 306 2.75 32.96 -1.20
N ASP A 307 3.79 32.20 -1.50
CA ASP A 307 3.92 31.40 -2.72
C ASP A 307 3.99 29.90 -2.41
N PHE A 308 3.10 29.09 -2.98
CA PHE A 308 3.15 27.63 -2.91
C PHE A 308 3.77 27.08 -4.19
N HIS A 309 4.89 26.40 -4.06
CA HIS A 309 5.79 26.10 -5.15
C HIS A 309 6.27 24.63 -5.17
N VAL A 310 6.55 24.12 -6.37
CA VAL A 310 7.27 22.87 -6.61
C VAL A 310 8.40 23.15 -7.59
N PHE A 311 9.66 23.10 -7.14
CA PHE A 311 10.83 23.36 -7.95
C PHE A 311 11.04 22.35 -9.08
N GLY A 312 10.49 21.14 -8.93
CA GLY A 312 10.53 20.11 -9.98
C GLY A 312 9.62 20.37 -11.18
N MET A 313 8.77 21.37 -11.15
CA MET A 313 7.89 21.72 -12.28
C MET A 313 8.64 22.43 -13.39
N LYS A 314 8.22 22.20 -14.64
CA LYS A 314 8.85 22.77 -15.83
C LYS A 314 8.85 24.30 -15.84
N GLU A 315 7.81 24.90 -15.30
CA GLU A 315 7.59 26.35 -15.25
C GLU A 315 8.33 27.04 -14.10
N SER A 316 8.91 26.26 -13.18
CA SER A 316 9.57 26.77 -11.98
C SER A 316 10.71 27.77 -12.27
N PRO A 317 11.64 27.52 -13.22
CA PRO A 317 12.74 28.46 -13.47
C PRO A 317 12.29 29.85 -13.92
N GLU A 318 11.30 29.94 -14.80
CA GLU A 318 10.74 31.21 -15.27
C GLU A 318 10.06 31.98 -14.14
N ARG A 319 9.28 31.25 -13.32
CA ARG A 319 8.61 31.81 -12.15
C ARG A 319 9.60 32.40 -11.12
N ILE A 320 10.68 31.69 -10.85
CA ILE A 320 11.74 32.14 -9.92
C ILE A 320 12.42 33.40 -10.45
N LEU A 321 12.60 33.58 -11.76
CA LEU A 321 13.13 34.80 -12.33
C LEU A 321 12.19 35.99 -12.10
N ILE A 322 10.89 35.83 -12.38
CA ILE A 322 9.88 36.84 -12.11
C ILE A 322 9.86 37.24 -10.62
N MET A 323 9.83 36.27 -9.74
CA MET A 323 9.86 36.51 -8.29
C MET A 323 11.12 37.27 -7.86
N ARG A 324 12.26 36.98 -8.48
CA ARG A 324 13.53 37.66 -8.20
C ARG A 324 13.50 39.12 -8.64
N GLU A 325 12.90 39.41 -9.77
CA GLU A 325 12.71 40.81 -10.27
C GLU A 325 11.81 41.59 -9.31
N LEU A 326 10.68 41.02 -8.89
CA LEU A 326 9.77 41.62 -7.92
C LEU A 326 10.47 41.87 -6.56
N TYR A 327 11.19 40.87 -6.09
CA TYR A 327 11.93 40.99 -4.82
C TYR A 327 12.99 42.08 -4.86
N ASN A 328 13.80 42.11 -5.89
CA ASN A 328 14.84 43.15 -6.06
C ASN A 328 14.27 44.58 -6.18
N LYS A 329 13.09 44.70 -6.80
CA LYS A 329 12.45 46.02 -7.00
C LYS A 329 11.76 46.56 -5.75
N TYR A 330 11.21 45.67 -4.91
CA TYR A 330 10.29 46.06 -3.83
C TYR A 330 10.73 45.71 -2.42
N HIS A 331 11.74 44.84 -2.24
CA HIS A 331 12.17 44.43 -0.91
C HIS A 331 12.53 45.57 0.03
N ASP A 332 13.31 46.51 -0.48
CA ASP A 332 13.73 47.72 0.30
C ASP A 332 12.56 48.66 0.62
N LYS A 333 11.42 48.48 -0.03
CA LYS A 333 10.19 49.23 0.23
C LYS A 333 9.24 48.51 1.21
N GLY A 334 9.64 47.30 1.67
CA GLY A 334 8.88 46.54 2.65
C GLY A 334 8.09 45.37 2.07
N PHE A 335 8.48 44.90 0.85
CA PHE A 335 7.96 43.67 0.28
C PHE A 335 8.78 42.47 0.74
N GLU A 336 8.14 41.31 0.92
CA GLU A 336 8.80 40.05 1.25
C GLU A 336 8.14 38.87 0.51
N ILE A 337 8.89 37.81 0.28
CA ILE A 337 8.35 36.56 -0.25
C ILE A 337 8.49 35.46 0.80
N TYR A 338 7.38 34.81 1.12
CA TYR A 338 7.33 33.59 1.92
C TYR A 338 6.94 32.43 1.02
N GLN A 339 7.94 31.62 0.62
CA GLN A 339 7.75 30.54 -0.31
C GLN A 339 7.67 29.20 0.41
N VAL A 340 6.58 28.48 0.23
CA VAL A 340 6.34 27.14 0.75
C VAL A 340 6.58 26.12 -0.37
N SER A 341 7.69 25.39 -0.29
CA SER A 341 7.99 24.31 -1.19
C SER A 341 7.24 23.04 -0.79
N LEU A 342 6.64 22.37 -1.79
CA LEU A 342 5.97 21.09 -1.67
C LEU A 342 6.80 19.95 -2.28
N ASP A 343 8.09 20.19 -2.55
CA ASP A 343 8.99 19.18 -3.10
C ASP A 343 9.23 18.04 -2.09
N ALA A 344 9.05 16.79 -2.55
CA ALA A 344 9.25 15.61 -1.71
C ALA A 344 10.73 15.43 -1.29
N ASN A 345 11.66 15.83 -2.16
CA ASN A 345 13.10 15.67 -1.94
C ASN A 345 13.70 16.91 -1.26
N GLU A 346 14.06 16.76 0.03
CA GLU A 346 14.65 17.85 0.83
C GLU A 346 16.00 18.33 0.28
N HIS A 347 16.85 17.40 -0.19
CA HIS A 347 18.16 17.76 -0.73
C HIS A 347 18.04 18.59 -1.99
N PHE A 348 17.15 18.19 -2.90
CA PHE A 348 16.84 18.95 -4.12
C PHE A 348 16.33 20.35 -3.76
N TRP A 349 15.34 20.47 -2.88
CA TRP A 349 14.84 21.75 -2.40
C TRP A 349 15.96 22.65 -1.83
N LYS A 350 16.84 22.11 -0.95
CA LYS A 350 17.95 22.86 -0.40
C LYS A 350 18.92 23.38 -1.47
N GLN A 351 19.16 22.59 -2.51
CA GLN A 351 19.98 23.02 -3.65
C GLN A 351 19.33 24.16 -4.41
N GLN A 352 18.02 24.06 -4.71
CA GLN A 352 17.29 25.09 -5.46
C GLN A 352 17.19 26.41 -4.70
N THR A 353 17.08 26.35 -3.37
CA THR A 353 16.86 27.52 -2.52
C THR A 353 18.14 28.13 -1.95
N ALA A 354 19.30 27.52 -2.16
CA ALA A 354 20.57 27.96 -1.56
C ALA A 354 20.92 29.44 -1.82
N ASN A 355 20.56 29.97 -2.99
CA ASN A 355 20.86 31.32 -3.45
C ASN A 355 19.62 32.20 -3.64
N LEU A 356 18.47 31.80 -3.07
CA LEU A 356 17.29 32.65 -3.07
C LEU A 356 17.39 33.72 -2.00
N PRO A 357 17.07 35.00 -2.30
CA PRO A 357 17.21 36.10 -1.34
C PRO A 357 16.05 36.17 -0.34
N TRP A 358 14.95 35.46 -0.58
CA TRP A 358 13.75 35.46 0.25
C TRP A 358 13.63 34.23 1.16
N ILE A 359 12.57 34.19 1.96
CA ILE A 359 12.29 33.07 2.87
C ILE A 359 11.70 31.91 2.06
N SER A 360 12.38 30.76 2.04
CA SER A 360 11.86 29.51 1.51
C SER A 360 11.83 28.44 2.58
N VAL A 361 10.66 27.92 2.86
CA VAL A 361 10.40 26.82 3.77
C VAL A 361 9.92 25.59 3.01
N ARG A 362 9.99 24.38 3.61
CA ARG A 362 9.51 23.17 2.96
C ARG A 362 8.48 22.46 3.83
N ASP A 363 7.35 22.14 3.21
CA ASP A 363 6.40 21.21 3.79
C ASP A 363 6.79 19.77 3.45
N LYS A 364 7.09 18.96 4.46
CA LYS A 364 7.47 17.55 4.31
C LYS A 364 6.35 16.68 3.77
N ASP A 365 5.08 17.09 4.00
CA ASP A 365 3.89 16.36 3.57
C ASP A 365 3.52 16.66 2.09
N GLY A 366 4.22 17.61 1.46
CA GLY A 366 4.12 17.94 0.04
C GLY A 366 2.68 18.21 -0.40
N ILE A 367 2.24 17.56 -1.46
CA ILE A 367 0.87 17.71 -1.99
C ILE A 367 -0.24 17.17 -1.05
N SER A 368 0.11 16.43 -0.01
CA SER A 368 -0.82 15.94 1.02
C SER A 368 -0.90 16.86 2.24
N SER A 369 -0.30 18.03 2.18
CA SER A 369 -0.26 19.00 3.27
C SER A 369 -1.65 19.50 3.66
N SER A 370 -1.92 19.54 4.96
CA SER A 370 -3.13 20.16 5.51
C SER A 370 -3.21 21.66 5.24
N ILE A 371 -2.06 22.32 5.00
CA ILE A 371 -1.99 23.76 4.69
C ILE A 371 -2.65 24.05 3.35
N LEU A 372 -2.52 23.15 2.36
CA LEU A 372 -3.21 23.31 1.07
C LEU A 372 -4.73 23.36 1.24
N ALA A 373 -5.28 22.52 2.10
CA ALA A 373 -6.70 22.53 2.43
C ALA A 373 -7.09 23.82 3.19
N ALA A 374 -6.26 24.25 4.15
CA ALA A 374 -6.51 25.44 4.96
C ALA A 374 -6.55 26.73 4.12
N TYR A 375 -5.70 26.82 3.10
CA TYR A 375 -5.68 27.94 2.13
C TYR A 375 -6.56 27.69 0.89
N ASN A 376 -7.33 26.60 0.86
CA ASN A 376 -8.21 26.22 -0.26
C ASN A 376 -7.47 26.18 -1.60
N ILE A 377 -6.30 25.51 -1.62
CA ILE A 377 -5.44 25.39 -2.79
C ILE A 377 -5.76 24.08 -3.51
N HIS A 378 -6.11 24.18 -4.81
CA HIS A 378 -6.48 23.03 -5.65
C HIS A 378 -5.48 22.75 -6.77
N SER A 379 -4.60 23.71 -7.06
CA SER A 379 -3.56 23.59 -8.08
C SER A 379 -2.30 24.31 -7.66
N ILE A 380 -1.14 23.86 -8.16
CA ILE A 380 0.17 24.46 -7.93
C ILE A 380 0.74 24.83 -9.29
N PRO A 381 1.41 25.97 -9.41
CA PRO A 381 1.70 26.98 -8.38
C PRO A 381 0.49 27.85 -8.02
N GLU A 382 0.43 28.27 -6.76
CA GLU A 382 -0.59 29.20 -6.26
C GLU A 382 0.08 30.24 -5.37
N TYR A 383 -0.41 31.49 -5.38
CA TYR A 383 0.11 32.55 -4.52
C TYR A 383 -0.98 33.50 -4.06
N PHE A 384 -0.65 34.18 -2.95
CA PHE A 384 -1.52 35.17 -2.30
C PHE A 384 -0.72 36.43 -2.01
N LEU A 385 -1.38 37.60 -2.01
CA LEU A 385 -0.85 38.82 -1.45
C LEU A 385 -1.46 39.08 -0.06
N ILE A 386 -0.60 39.42 0.86
CA ILE A 386 -0.90 39.72 2.25
C ILE A 386 -0.43 41.14 2.55
N ASP A 387 -1.29 41.92 3.16
CA ASP A 387 -0.99 43.31 3.52
C ASP A 387 -0.13 43.43 4.79
N ARG A 388 0.26 44.67 5.13
CA ARG A 388 1.08 44.98 6.32
C ARG A 388 0.40 44.64 7.66
N SER A 389 -0.93 44.44 7.68
CA SER A 389 -1.67 44.06 8.87
C SER A 389 -1.81 42.55 9.06
N ASN A 390 -1.20 41.75 8.19
CA ASN A 390 -1.41 40.30 8.03
C ASN A 390 -2.83 39.96 7.53
N GLY A 391 -3.42 40.85 6.71
CA GLY A 391 -4.67 40.58 5.99
C GLY A 391 -4.40 39.93 4.63
N LEU A 392 -5.08 38.82 4.32
CA LEU A 392 -5.05 38.24 2.99
C LEU A 392 -5.90 39.09 2.04
N VAL A 393 -5.27 39.69 1.03
CA VAL A 393 -5.91 40.71 0.16
C VAL A 393 -6.39 40.08 -1.13
N SER A 394 -5.56 39.28 -1.80
CA SER A 394 -5.88 38.72 -3.13
C SER A 394 -5.18 37.38 -3.36
N ARG A 395 -5.76 36.64 -4.28
CA ARG A 395 -5.28 35.33 -4.75
C ARG A 395 -4.81 35.45 -6.20
N SER A 396 -3.92 34.59 -6.65
CA SER A 396 -3.33 34.57 -7.98
C SER A 396 -4.31 34.87 -9.11
N GLN A 397 -5.48 34.26 -9.08
CA GLN A 397 -6.54 34.39 -10.10
C GLN A 397 -7.23 35.76 -10.12
N GLN A 398 -7.03 36.57 -9.08
CA GLN A 398 -7.61 37.92 -8.94
C GLN A 398 -6.61 39.03 -9.31
N ILE A 399 -5.34 38.65 -9.57
CA ILE A 399 -4.25 39.58 -9.81
C ILE A 399 -3.92 39.56 -11.31
N GLU A 400 -4.31 40.62 -12.02
CA GLU A 400 -3.99 40.80 -13.43
C GLU A 400 -2.58 41.34 -13.63
N ASP A 401 -2.15 42.25 -12.75
CA ASP A 401 -0.82 42.88 -12.76
C ASP A 401 -0.23 42.81 -11.34
N MET A 402 0.80 41.96 -11.19
CA MET A 402 1.46 41.72 -9.90
C MET A 402 2.21 42.93 -9.37
N GLU A 403 2.89 43.69 -10.25
CA GLU A 403 3.65 44.88 -9.84
C GLU A 403 2.71 45.94 -9.29
N LYS A 404 1.62 46.20 -10.00
CA LYS A 404 0.61 47.16 -9.55
C LYS A 404 -0.04 46.76 -8.24
N ALA A 405 -0.39 45.47 -8.11
CA ALA A 405 -0.98 44.93 -6.87
C ALA A 405 -0.04 45.05 -5.66
N ILE A 406 1.26 44.88 -5.85
CA ILE A 406 2.26 45.08 -4.81
C ILE A 406 2.39 46.60 -4.49
N GLU A 407 2.45 47.47 -5.51
CA GLU A 407 2.59 48.92 -5.31
C GLU A 407 1.40 49.53 -4.54
N GLU A 408 0.19 49.01 -4.75
CA GLU A 408 -1.01 49.48 -4.05
C GLU A 408 -1.02 49.08 -2.55
N LEU A 409 -0.23 48.10 -2.15
CA LEU A 409 -0.14 47.62 -0.75
C LEU A 409 1.09 48.19 -0.02
N LEU A 410 2.09 48.71 -0.73
CA LEU A 410 3.32 49.27 -0.15
C LEU A 410 3.10 50.66 0.44
#